data_2a085d9c9d64bc5a5f3e1068c372b32c
#
_entry.id   2a085d9c9d64bc5a5f3e1068c372b32c
#
_cell.length_a   1.000
_cell.length_b   1.000
_cell.length_c   1.000
_cell.angle_alpha   90.00
_cell.angle_beta   90.00
_cell.angle_gamma   90.00
#
_symmetry.space_group_name_H-M   'P 1'
#
loop_
_entity.id
_entity.type
_entity.pdbx_description
1 polymer ?
#
loop_
_entity_poly.entity_id
_entity_poly.type
_entity_poly.pdbx_seq_one_letter_code
_entity_poly.pdbx_strand_id
1 'polypeptide(L)'
;MVGTSLPRAKIKKSKVKQCIKKYYKDEKFSLSGFSFSESVELTMCFFAIGLLRCKNFIEQMEFLDKNLKYGNSWMITDFCPQYIKKTTYEAYKPYFYKFSKSKEEYKRRFSYVYLMKFYKDIKVEEFKDYIFYDERYYVYMGEAWMLATFAIFDEEGVFSFLQRKEININLKRKTISKICDSYRIKEDIKEKFKGLR
;
A
#
# COMPACT_ATOMS: atom_id res chain seq x y z
N MET A 1 -12.76 -2.57 -14.27
CA MET A 1 -13.64 -2.66 -13.08
C MET A 1 -12.89 -2.13 -11.89
N VAL A 2 -13.48 -1.26 -11.09
CA VAL A 2 -12.90 -0.82 -9.82
C VAL A 2 -13.11 -1.97 -8.84
N GLY A 3 -12.03 -2.66 -8.45
CA GLY A 3 -12.10 -3.82 -7.58
C GLY A 3 -12.40 -3.43 -6.15
N THR A 4 -13.64 -3.26 -5.89
CA THR A 4 -14.17 -3.05 -4.55
C THR A 4 -15.56 -3.66 -4.50
N SER A 5 -15.83 -4.38 -3.43
CA SER A 5 -17.20 -4.85 -3.12
C SER A 5 -18.10 -3.73 -2.60
N LEU A 6 -17.51 -2.58 -2.24
CA LEU A 6 -18.25 -1.44 -1.71
C LEU A 6 -18.75 -0.53 -2.83
N PRO A 7 -19.99 -0.02 -2.74
CA PRO A 7 -20.50 0.97 -3.66
C PRO A 7 -19.67 2.27 -3.56
N ARG A 8 -19.62 2.99 -4.66
CA ARG A 8 -19.04 4.33 -4.69
C ARG A 8 -20.15 5.37 -4.53
N ALA A 9 -20.05 6.20 -3.52
CA ALA A 9 -20.94 7.34 -3.33
C ALA A 9 -20.69 8.48 -4.34
N LYS A 10 -19.67 8.33 -5.23
CA LYS A 10 -19.24 9.34 -6.22
C LYS A 10 -18.93 10.71 -5.60
N ILE A 11 -18.53 10.73 -4.34
CA ILE A 11 -18.21 11.95 -3.60
C ILE A 11 -16.84 12.47 -4.06
N LYS A 12 -16.74 13.75 -4.37
CA LYS A 12 -15.47 14.39 -4.75
C LYS A 12 -14.43 14.28 -3.60
N LYS A 13 -13.17 14.01 -3.96
CA LYS A 13 -12.05 13.88 -3.01
C LYS A 13 -11.91 15.08 -2.06
N SER A 14 -12.27 16.27 -2.52
CA SER A 14 -12.30 17.50 -1.71
C SER A 14 -13.32 17.42 -0.56
N LYS A 15 -14.49 16.86 -0.81
CA LYS A 15 -15.54 16.68 0.22
C LYS A 15 -15.12 15.62 1.26
N VAL A 16 -14.46 14.54 0.83
CA VAL A 16 -13.88 13.56 1.76
C VAL A 16 -12.89 14.25 2.70
N LYS A 17 -11.98 15.08 2.16
CA LYS A 17 -11.02 15.86 2.97
C LYS A 17 -11.70 16.83 3.93
N GLN A 18 -12.78 17.52 3.50
CA GLN A 18 -13.56 18.41 4.36
C GLN A 18 -14.21 17.64 5.51
N CYS A 19 -14.81 16.50 5.23
CA CYS A 19 -15.40 15.61 6.25
C CYS A 19 -14.35 15.20 7.29
N ILE A 20 -13.19 14.72 6.85
CA ILE A 20 -12.09 14.35 7.75
C ILE A 20 -11.67 15.53 8.62
N LYS A 21 -11.44 16.71 8.02
CA LYS A 21 -11.05 17.92 8.75
C LYS A 21 -12.08 18.34 9.80
N LYS A 22 -13.37 18.16 9.51
CA LYS A 22 -14.46 18.51 10.43
C LYS A 22 -14.48 17.57 11.64
N TYR A 23 -14.36 16.26 11.42
CA TYR A 23 -14.67 15.27 12.46
C TYR A 23 -13.46 14.69 13.20
N TYR A 24 -12.22 14.85 12.71
CA TYR A 24 -11.09 14.25 13.43
C TYR A 24 -10.81 14.88 14.81
N LYS A 25 -11.17 16.17 15.00
CA LYS A 25 -11.05 16.89 16.28
C LYS A 25 -12.35 16.88 17.11
N ASP A 26 -13.43 16.42 16.54
CA ASP A 26 -14.72 16.40 17.23
C ASP A 26 -14.80 15.17 18.15
N GLU A 27 -14.56 15.38 19.44
CA GLU A 27 -14.59 14.30 20.45
C GLU A 27 -15.95 13.63 20.59
N LYS A 28 -17.03 14.34 20.24
CA LYS A 28 -18.39 13.79 20.23
C LYS A 28 -18.66 12.84 19.08
N PHE A 29 -17.86 12.95 18.00
CA PHE A 29 -17.99 12.07 16.85
C PHE A 29 -17.34 10.71 17.14
N SER A 30 -18.16 9.69 17.35
CA SER A 30 -17.69 8.31 17.59
C SER A 30 -17.46 7.54 16.30
N LEU A 31 -16.38 6.75 16.27
CA LEU A 31 -16.16 5.74 15.23
C LEU A 31 -16.76 4.37 15.60
N SER A 32 -17.29 4.21 16.83
CA SER A 32 -17.99 2.99 17.23
C SER A 32 -19.32 2.86 16.46
N GLY A 33 -19.63 1.64 16.03
CA GLY A 33 -20.85 1.37 15.26
C GLY A 33 -20.79 1.82 13.80
N PHE A 34 -19.60 2.18 13.28
CA PHE A 34 -19.42 2.55 11.88
C PHE A 34 -19.79 1.39 10.94
N SER A 35 -20.63 1.64 9.96
CA SER A 35 -20.99 0.67 8.92
C SER A 35 -20.01 0.74 7.74
N PHE A 36 -19.24 -0.33 7.52
CA PHE A 36 -18.30 -0.44 6.41
C PHE A 36 -18.95 -0.84 5.08
N SER A 37 -20.26 -1.07 5.05
CA SER A 37 -20.98 -1.49 3.85
C SER A 37 -21.53 -0.33 3.01
N GLU A 38 -21.49 0.91 3.51
CA GLU A 38 -22.18 2.02 2.87
C GLU A 38 -21.44 2.57 1.64
N SER A 39 -20.17 2.91 1.76
CA SER A 39 -19.36 3.34 0.62
C SER A 39 -17.84 3.32 0.88
N VAL A 40 -17.07 3.30 -0.21
CA VAL A 40 -15.61 3.44 -0.16
C VAL A 40 -15.21 4.78 0.47
N GLU A 41 -15.88 5.86 0.10
CA GLU A 41 -15.54 7.22 0.55
C GLU A 41 -15.79 7.39 2.05
N LEU A 42 -16.86 6.82 2.60
CA LEU A 42 -17.10 6.82 4.03
C LEU A 42 -16.06 5.97 4.77
N THR A 43 -15.73 4.80 4.23
CA THR A 43 -14.67 3.96 4.79
C THR A 43 -13.30 4.68 4.77
N MET A 44 -13.00 5.44 3.72
CA MET A 44 -11.80 6.31 3.69
C MET A 44 -11.82 7.35 4.82
N CYS A 45 -12.98 7.98 5.09
CA CYS A 45 -13.13 8.91 6.22
C CYS A 45 -12.86 8.21 7.56
N PHE A 46 -13.43 7.03 7.78
CA PHE A 46 -13.19 6.23 8.99
C PHE A 46 -11.68 6.01 9.23
N PHE A 47 -10.99 5.49 8.23
CA PHE A 47 -9.54 5.21 8.35
C PHE A 47 -8.74 6.48 8.60
N ALA A 48 -9.02 7.57 7.87
CA ALA A 48 -8.29 8.82 8.04
C ALA A 48 -8.51 9.45 9.42
N ILE A 49 -9.77 9.49 9.89
CA ILE A 49 -10.11 10.04 11.21
C ILE A 49 -9.47 9.18 12.31
N GLY A 50 -9.57 7.85 12.22
CA GLY A 50 -8.94 6.95 13.18
C GLY A 50 -7.43 7.14 13.25
N LEU A 51 -6.75 7.18 12.09
CA LEU A 51 -5.30 7.42 12.03
C LEU A 51 -4.90 8.79 12.60
N LEU A 52 -5.65 9.84 12.34
CA LEU A 52 -5.38 11.19 12.86
C LEU A 52 -5.57 11.29 14.37
N ARG A 53 -6.46 10.47 14.96
CA ARG A 53 -6.71 10.43 16.39
C ARG A 53 -5.65 9.64 17.17
N CYS A 54 -4.92 8.76 16.54
CA CYS A 54 -3.82 8.02 17.16
C CYS A 54 -2.70 8.98 17.59
N LYS A 55 -2.18 8.81 18.81
CA LYS A 55 -1.15 9.68 19.40
C LYS A 55 0.21 9.51 18.74
N ASN A 56 0.54 8.29 18.33
CA ASN A 56 1.84 7.93 17.78
C ASN A 56 1.72 6.88 16.66
N PHE A 57 2.87 6.54 16.06
CA PHE A 57 2.94 5.56 14.97
C PHE A 57 2.50 4.15 15.39
N ILE A 58 2.84 3.73 16.61
CA ILE A 58 2.48 2.39 17.12
C ILE A 58 0.97 2.24 17.19
N GLU A 59 0.28 3.21 17.81
CA GLU A 59 -1.18 3.22 17.86
C GLU A 59 -1.82 3.23 16.46
N GLN A 60 -1.19 3.90 15.48
CA GLN A 60 -1.66 3.87 14.09
C GLN A 60 -1.54 2.49 13.47
N MET A 61 -0.45 1.78 13.73
CA MET A 61 -0.27 0.41 13.22
C MET A 61 -1.23 -0.58 13.89
N GLU A 62 -1.47 -0.44 15.18
CA GLU A 62 -2.47 -1.24 15.92
C GLU A 62 -3.89 -0.98 15.39
N PHE A 63 -4.23 0.29 15.15
CA PHE A 63 -5.50 0.67 14.54
C PHE A 63 -5.65 0.04 13.15
N LEU A 64 -4.63 0.08 12.31
CA LEU A 64 -4.64 -0.53 10.99
C LEU A 64 -4.72 -2.06 11.07
N ASP A 65 -3.98 -2.68 11.95
CA ASP A 65 -4.01 -4.13 12.15
C ASP A 65 -5.42 -4.64 12.50
N LYS A 66 -6.11 -3.93 13.37
CA LYS A 66 -7.48 -4.25 13.77
C LYS A 66 -8.50 -4.02 12.67
N ASN A 67 -8.33 -2.98 11.85
CA ASN A 67 -9.41 -2.47 11.00
C ASN A 67 -9.22 -2.73 9.50
N LEU A 68 -7.99 -3.02 8.99
CA LEU A 68 -7.74 -3.22 7.56
C LEU A 68 -8.54 -4.37 6.93
N LYS A 69 -9.01 -5.32 7.73
CA LYS A 69 -9.96 -6.37 7.29
C LYS A 69 -11.27 -5.79 6.71
N TYR A 70 -11.64 -4.57 7.09
CA TYR A 70 -12.81 -3.87 6.55
C TYR A 70 -12.48 -2.98 5.34
N GLY A 71 -11.21 -2.89 4.98
CA GLY A 71 -10.71 -2.04 3.90
C GLY A 71 -10.87 -2.67 2.52
N ASN A 72 -12.09 -3.01 2.08
CA ASN A 72 -12.42 -3.78 0.87
C ASN A 72 -12.12 -3.07 -0.45
N SER A 73 -11.11 -2.21 -0.50
CA SER A 73 -10.73 -1.49 -1.71
C SER A 73 -9.26 -1.06 -1.67
N TRP A 74 -8.58 -1.19 -2.81
CA TRP A 74 -7.26 -0.61 -2.99
C TRP A 74 -7.22 0.91 -2.74
N MET A 75 -8.33 1.60 -2.99
CA MET A 75 -8.43 3.04 -2.73
C MET A 75 -8.21 3.39 -1.25
N ILE A 76 -8.64 2.52 -0.34
CA ILE A 76 -8.48 2.71 1.10
C ILE A 76 -7.02 2.51 1.49
N THR A 77 -6.41 1.41 1.05
CA THR A 77 -5.01 1.09 1.38
C THR A 77 -4.02 2.12 0.84
N ASP A 78 -4.28 2.64 -0.36
CA ASP A 78 -3.42 3.65 -1.01
C ASP A 78 -3.67 5.07 -0.45
N PHE A 79 -4.81 5.27 0.21
CA PHE A 79 -5.17 6.52 0.86
C PHE A 79 -4.60 6.65 2.29
N CYS A 80 -4.55 5.55 3.06
CA CYS A 80 -4.10 5.55 4.45
C CYS A 80 -2.69 6.13 4.67
N PRO A 81 -1.68 5.85 3.82
CA PRO A 81 -0.30 6.28 4.03
C PRO A 81 -0.10 7.79 4.25
N GLN A 82 -0.97 8.64 3.70
CA GLN A 82 -0.85 10.09 3.85
C GLN A 82 -1.22 10.61 5.25
N TYR A 83 -1.91 9.80 6.05
CA TYR A 83 -2.35 10.13 7.42
C TYR A 83 -1.47 9.48 8.50
N ILE A 84 -0.51 8.66 8.10
CA ILE A 84 0.42 8.02 9.02
C ILE A 84 1.54 9.00 9.38
N LYS A 85 1.82 9.09 10.68
CA LYS A 85 2.90 9.92 11.22
C LYS A 85 4.25 9.52 10.63
N LYS A 86 5.16 10.48 10.51
CA LYS A 86 6.52 10.22 10.04
C LYS A 86 7.18 9.16 10.93
N THR A 87 7.82 8.19 10.31
CA THR A 87 8.50 7.08 10.98
C THR A 87 9.71 6.63 10.17
N THR A 88 10.53 5.76 10.75
CA THR A 88 11.66 5.09 10.09
C THR A 88 11.25 3.71 9.59
N TYR A 89 12.05 3.14 8.69
CA TYR A 89 11.86 1.76 8.24
C TYR A 89 11.96 0.78 9.42
N GLU A 90 12.93 0.96 10.31
CA GLU A 90 13.12 0.07 11.45
C GLU A 90 11.89 -0.01 12.35
N ALA A 91 11.20 1.11 12.57
CA ALA A 91 9.96 1.11 13.32
C ALA A 91 8.79 0.44 12.55
N TYR A 92 8.80 0.51 11.22
CA TYR A 92 7.78 -0.14 10.38
C TYR A 92 8.05 -1.62 10.13
N LYS A 93 9.28 -2.04 10.10
CA LYS A 93 9.74 -3.39 9.72
C LYS A 93 8.95 -4.54 10.39
N PRO A 94 8.68 -4.54 11.73
CA PRO A 94 7.88 -5.59 12.35
C PRO A 94 6.45 -5.69 11.81
N TYR A 95 5.83 -4.55 11.52
CA TYR A 95 4.48 -4.48 10.95
C TYR A 95 4.46 -4.90 9.47
N PHE A 96 5.50 -4.52 8.71
CA PHE A 96 5.67 -4.99 7.35
C PHE A 96 5.70 -6.53 7.32
N TYR A 97 6.52 -7.15 8.14
CA TYR A 97 6.63 -8.61 8.22
C TYR A 97 5.32 -9.28 8.64
N LYS A 98 4.60 -8.68 9.58
CA LYS A 98 3.29 -9.17 10.01
C LYS A 98 2.25 -9.05 8.89
N PHE A 99 2.16 -7.90 8.27
CA PHE A 99 1.11 -7.60 7.29
C PHE A 99 1.35 -8.29 5.94
N SER A 100 2.60 -8.44 5.50
CA SER A 100 2.96 -9.15 4.25
C SER A 100 2.57 -10.63 4.27
N LYS A 101 2.45 -11.24 5.46
CA LYS A 101 2.00 -12.62 5.66
C LYS A 101 0.49 -12.74 5.89
N SER A 102 -0.24 -11.63 5.91
CA SER A 102 -1.67 -11.65 6.22
C SER A 102 -2.46 -12.41 5.15
N LYS A 103 -3.47 -13.17 5.60
CA LYS A 103 -4.48 -13.77 4.71
C LYS A 103 -5.48 -12.72 4.19
N GLU A 104 -5.57 -11.57 4.83
CA GLU A 104 -6.44 -10.46 4.44
C GLU A 104 -5.80 -9.70 3.27
N GLU A 105 -6.49 -9.67 2.13
CA GLU A 105 -6.00 -9.12 0.87
C GLU A 105 -5.48 -7.69 1.00
N TYR A 106 -6.29 -6.81 1.55
CA TYR A 106 -5.96 -5.38 1.61
C TYR A 106 -4.97 -5.03 2.73
N LYS A 107 -4.89 -5.83 3.79
CA LYS A 107 -3.82 -5.72 4.79
C LYS A 107 -2.47 -6.06 4.17
N ARG A 108 -2.43 -7.16 3.39
CA ARG A 108 -1.23 -7.57 2.66
C ARG A 108 -0.84 -6.54 1.60
N ARG A 109 -1.82 -6.02 0.82
CA ARG A 109 -1.55 -4.91 -0.12
C ARG A 109 -0.99 -3.68 0.60
N PHE A 110 -1.58 -3.29 1.73
CA PHE A 110 -1.13 -2.13 2.49
C PHE A 110 0.35 -2.23 2.88
N SER A 111 0.84 -3.43 3.25
CA SER A 111 2.24 -3.61 3.63
C SER A 111 3.19 -3.17 2.52
N TYR A 112 2.93 -3.55 1.28
CA TYR A 112 3.74 -3.18 0.13
C TYR A 112 3.59 -1.70 -0.26
N VAL A 113 2.36 -1.19 -0.22
CA VAL A 113 2.09 0.22 -0.54
C VAL A 113 2.77 1.16 0.46
N TYR A 114 2.73 0.84 1.75
CA TYR A 114 3.37 1.68 2.75
C TYR A 114 4.91 1.56 2.73
N LEU A 115 5.45 0.37 2.40
CA LEU A 115 6.89 0.16 2.26
C LEU A 115 7.52 1.09 1.20
N MET A 116 6.77 1.46 0.17
CA MET A 116 7.26 2.41 -0.85
C MET A 116 7.72 3.77 -0.28
N LYS A 117 7.31 4.14 0.94
CA LYS A 117 7.79 5.38 1.56
C LYS A 117 9.29 5.36 1.87
N PHE A 118 9.87 4.19 1.98
CA PHE A 118 11.26 3.96 2.36
C PHE A 118 12.17 3.62 1.17
N TYR A 119 11.70 3.76 -0.07
CA TYR A 119 12.40 3.34 -1.28
C TYR A 119 13.77 4.04 -1.50
N LYS A 120 14.06 5.11 -0.77
CA LYS A 120 15.37 5.80 -0.76
C LYS A 120 16.26 5.36 0.39
N ASP A 121 15.69 4.76 1.42
CA ASP A 121 16.35 4.52 2.69
C ASP A 121 16.86 3.07 2.81
N ILE A 122 16.23 2.15 2.07
CA ILE A 122 16.52 0.71 2.11
C ILE A 122 16.59 0.11 0.71
N LYS A 123 17.21 -1.06 0.60
CA LYS A 123 17.32 -1.86 -0.64
C LYS A 123 16.41 -3.07 -0.61
N VAL A 124 16.13 -3.64 -1.80
CA VAL A 124 15.31 -4.86 -1.96
C VAL A 124 15.87 -6.03 -1.15
N GLU A 125 17.19 -6.13 -1.02
CA GLU A 125 17.85 -7.16 -0.22
C GLU A 125 17.35 -7.25 1.23
N GLU A 126 16.95 -6.12 1.82
CA GLU A 126 16.50 -6.06 3.22
C GLU A 126 15.11 -6.65 3.46
N PHE A 127 14.32 -6.81 2.40
CA PHE A 127 12.94 -7.27 2.54
C PHE A 127 12.52 -8.34 1.51
N LYS A 128 13.41 -8.76 0.61
CA LYS A 128 13.10 -9.72 -0.48
C LYS A 128 12.45 -11.00 0.00
N ASP A 129 12.82 -11.50 1.18
CA ASP A 129 12.30 -12.75 1.75
C ASP A 129 10.87 -12.62 2.29
N TYR A 130 10.32 -11.41 2.27
CA TYR A 130 8.94 -11.09 2.66
C TYR A 130 8.06 -10.71 1.46
N ILE A 131 8.57 -10.90 0.25
CA ILE A 131 7.81 -10.79 -0.98
C ILE A 131 7.29 -12.19 -1.32
N PHE A 132 6.04 -12.44 -0.99
CA PHE A 132 5.37 -13.70 -1.26
C PHE A 132 4.36 -13.49 -2.38
N TYR A 133 4.53 -14.18 -3.49
CA TYR A 133 3.55 -14.12 -4.56
C TYR A 133 2.13 -14.42 -4.05
N ASP A 134 1.19 -13.66 -4.55
CA ASP A 134 -0.23 -13.78 -4.23
C ASP A 134 -1.03 -13.73 -5.53
N GLU A 135 -1.94 -14.65 -5.73
CA GLU A 135 -2.77 -14.70 -6.95
C GLU A 135 -3.82 -13.59 -6.97
N ARG A 136 -4.16 -13.02 -5.81
CA ARG A 136 -5.13 -11.95 -5.70
C ARG A 136 -4.61 -10.69 -6.38
N TYR A 137 -5.38 -10.22 -7.36
CA TYR A 137 -5.00 -9.15 -8.26
C TYR A 137 -4.45 -7.91 -7.54
N TYR A 138 -5.15 -7.45 -6.49
CA TYR A 138 -4.74 -6.21 -5.82
C TYR A 138 -3.51 -6.37 -4.95
N VAL A 139 -3.21 -7.57 -4.48
CA VAL A 139 -1.97 -7.84 -3.73
C VAL A 139 -0.78 -7.78 -4.67
N TYR A 140 -0.74 -8.61 -5.73
CA TYR A 140 0.42 -8.63 -6.63
C TYR A 140 0.59 -7.32 -7.41
N MET A 141 -0.49 -6.57 -7.64
CA MET A 141 -0.39 -5.22 -8.18
C MET A 141 0.30 -4.25 -7.23
N GLY A 142 0.09 -4.39 -5.92
CA GLY A 142 0.79 -3.65 -4.88
C GLY A 142 2.28 -4.02 -4.82
N GLU A 143 2.59 -5.32 -4.88
CA GLU A 143 3.96 -5.83 -4.96
C GLU A 143 4.70 -5.29 -6.19
N ALA A 144 4.10 -5.42 -7.37
CA ALA A 144 4.68 -4.93 -8.62
C ALA A 144 4.91 -3.42 -8.60
N TRP A 145 3.99 -2.66 -7.99
CA TRP A 145 4.16 -1.21 -7.85
C TRP A 145 5.29 -0.87 -6.87
N MET A 146 5.37 -1.58 -5.77
CA MET A 146 6.46 -1.44 -4.81
C MET A 146 7.81 -1.71 -5.47
N LEU A 147 8.00 -2.86 -6.12
CA LEU A 147 9.25 -3.21 -6.81
C LEU A 147 9.62 -2.17 -7.87
N ALA A 148 8.65 -1.71 -8.69
CA ALA A 148 8.91 -0.65 -9.67
C ALA A 148 9.29 0.68 -9.02
N THR A 149 8.80 0.97 -7.81
CA THR A 149 9.20 2.17 -7.06
C THR A 149 10.62 2.03 -6.53
N PHE A 150 10.98 0.85 -6.02
CA PHE A 150 12.36 0.57 -5.57
C PHE A 150 13.37 0.60 -6.73
N ALA A 151 13.00 0.18 -7.94
CA ALA A 151 13.86 0.24 -9.12
C ALA A 151 14.38 1.66 -9.45
N ILE A 152 13.80 2.71 -8.88
CA ILE A 152 14.25 4.09 -9.07
C ILE A 152 15.60 4.36 -8.37
N PHE A 153 15.88 3.69 -7.24
CA PHE A 153 17.09 3.88 -6.43
C PHE A 153 17.88 2.59 -6.21
N ASP A 154 17.27 1.43 -6.39
CA ASP A 154 17.90 0.12 -6.25
C ASP A 154 17.63 -0.74 -7.50
N GLU A 155 18.01 -0.19 -8.67
CA GLU A 155 17.84 -0.85 -9.97
C GLU A 155 18.41 -2.27 -9.98
N GLU A 156 19.67 -2.42 -9.56
CA GLU A 156 20.39 -3.70 -9.58
C GLU A 156 19.75 -4.72 -8.63
N GLY A 157 19.32 -4.28 -7.44
CA GLY A 157 18.64 -5.14 -6.48
C GLY A 157 17.31 -5.66 -7.02
N VAL A 158 16.50 -4.79 -7.63
CA VAL A 158 15.23 -5.20 -8.27
C VAL A 158 15.48 -6.08 -9.49
N PHE A 159 16.49 -5.77 -10.31
CA PHE A 159 16.84 -6.56 -11.48
C PHE A 159 17.24 -7.99 -11.08
N SER A 160 18.18 -8.11 -10.13
CA SER A 160 18.63 -9.40 -9.59
C SER A 160 17.49 -10.20 -8.95
N PHE A 161 16.60 -9.51 -8.21
CA PHE A 161 15.43 -10.15 -7.65
C PHE A 161 14.54 -10.76 -8.74
N LEU A 162 14.26 -10.03 -9.82
CA LEU A 162 13.39 -10.49 -10.91
C LEU A 162 14.03 -11.57 -11.79
N GLN A 163 15.36 -11.76 -11.75
CA GLN A 163 16.04 -12.84 -12.45
C GLN A 163 15.91 -14.20 -11.75
N ARG A 164 15.51 -14.22 -10.50
CA ARG A 164 15.40 -15.46 -9.71
C ARG A 164 14.35 -16.38 -10.34
N LYS A 165 14.66 -17.67 -10.43
CA LYS A 165 13.79 -18.68 -11.10
C LYS A 165 12.46 -18.90 -10.38
N GLU A 166 12.45 -18.73 -9.05
CA GLU A 166 11.27 -18.88 -8.20
C GLU A 166 10.26 -17.72 -8.27
N ILE A 167 10.63 -16.62 -8.91
CA ILE A 167 9.73 -15.46 -9.03
C ILE A 167 8.59 -15.76 -10.01
N ASN A 168 7.37 -15.59 -9.53
CA ASN A 168 6.18 -15.80 -10.34
C ASN A 168 6.19 -14.90 -11.59
N ILE A 169 5.92 -15.51 -12.74
CA ILE A 169 5.97 -14.83 -14.04
C ILE A 169 4.99 -13.66 -14.14
N ASN A 170 3.83 -13.72 -13.49
CA ASN A 170 2.85 -12.63 -13.50
C ASN A 170 3.35 -11.43 -12.71
N LEU A 171 3.95 -11.65 -11.52
CA LEU A 171 4.58 -10.59 -10.74
C LEU A 171 5.72 -9.94 -11.54
N LYS A 172 6.59 -10.75 -12.14
CA LYS A 172 7.71 -10.30 -12.97
C LYS A 172 7.23 -9.41 -14.12
N ARG A 173 6.31 -9.91 -14.95
CA ARG A 173 5.75 -9.17 -16.09
C ARG A 173 5.07 -7.87 -15.66
N LYS A 174 4.33 -7.89 -14.56
CA LYS A 174 3.64 -6.70 -14.05
C LYS A 174 4.62 -5.67 -13.49
N THR A 175 5.67 -6.10 -12.81
CA THR A 175 6.72 -5.20 -12.33
C THR A 175 7.41 -4.52 -13.51
N ILE A 176 7.81 -5.26 -14.52
CA ILE A 176 8.44 -4.71 -15.74
C ILE A 176 7.50 -3.71 -16.43
N SER A 177 6.21 -4.04 -16.56
CA SER A 177 5.23 -3.10 -17.11
C SER A 177 5.21 -1.77 -16.34
N LYS A 178 5.16 -1.82 -15.01
CA LYS A 178 5.16 -0.61 -14.16
C LYS A 178 6.47 0.18 -14.20
N ILE A 179 7.60 -0.51 -14.38
CA ILE A 179 8.92 0.14 -14.61
C ILE A 179 8.88 0.91 -15.93
N CYS A 180 8.38 0.28 -17.01
CA CYS A 180 8.28 0.91 -18.32
C CYS A 180 7.32 2.11 -18.33
N ASP A 181 6.23 2.05 -17.54
CA ASP A 181 5.25 3.14 -17.42
C ASP A 181 5.77 4.33 -16.59
N SER A 182 6.88 4.15 -15.85
CA SER A 182 7.39 5.17 -14.93
C SER A 182 8.17 6.25 -15.69
N TYR A 183 7.77 7.51 -15.53
CA TYR A 183 8.54 8.67 -16.02
C TYR A 183 9.81 8.97 -15.19
N ARG A 184 9.95 8.31 -14.02
CA ARG A 184 11.07 8.49 -13.08
C ARG A 184 12.25 7.57 -13.39
N ILE A 185 12.08 6.61 -14.28
CA ILE A 185 13.10 5.63 -14.68
C ILE A 185 13.57 5.97 -16.09
N LYS A 186 14.90 6.00 -16.29
CA LYS A 186 15.52 6.31 -17.58
C LYS A 186 15.24 5.20 -18.60
N GLU A 187 15.30 5.56 -19.89
CA GLU A 187 14.92 4.63 -20.96
C GLU A 187 15.89 3.45 -21.09
N ASP A 188 17.19 3.68 -20.90
CA ASP A 188 18.20 2.62 -20.89
C ASP A 188 17.91 1.55 -19.83
N ILE A 189 17.51 1.98 -18.63
CA ILE A 189 17.10 1.10 -17.54
C ILE A 189 15.83 0.31 -17.93
N LYS A 190 14.84 0.98 -18.55
CA LYS A 190 13.62 0.31 -18.99
C LYS A 190 13.92 -0.79 -20.03
N GLU A 191 14.82 -0.52 -20.99
CA GLU A 191 15.24 -1.51 -21.98
C GLU A 191 15.93 -2.72 -21.33
N LYS A 192 16.80 -2.49 -20.34
CA LYS A 192 17.40 -3.56 -19.53
C LYS A 192 16.35 -4.48 -18.91
N PHE A 193 15.31 -3.90 -18.29
CA PHE A 193 14.22 -4.69 -17.68
C PHE A 193 13.33 -5.39 -18.70
N LYS A 194 13.12 -4.80 -19.91
CA LYS A 194 12.39 -5.46 -20.99
C LYS A 194 13.06 -6.75 -21.43
N GLY A 195 14.39 -6.83 -21.37
CA GLY A 195 15.15 -8.05 -21.64
C GLY A 195 14.87 -9.22 -20.69
N LEU A 196 14.20 -8.98 -19.57
CA LEU A 196 13.78 -10.03 -18.61
C LEU A 196 12.40 -10.65 -18.90
N ARG A 197 11.65 -10.19 -19.92
CA ARG A 197 10.28 -10.65 -20.22
C ARG A 197 10.23 -12.09 -20.71
#